data_973f8345d0296a2c5866f4acf943b589
#
_entry.id   973f8345d0296a2c5866f4acf943b589
#
_cell.length_a   1.000
_cell.length_b   1.000
_cell.length_c   1.000
_cell.angle_alpha   90.00
_cell.angle_beta   90.00
_cell.angle_gamma   90.00
#
_symmetry.space_group_name_H-M   'P 1'
#
loop_
_entity.id
_entity.type
_entity.pdbx_description
1 polymer ?
#
loop_
_entity_poly.entity_id
_entity_poly.type
_entity_poly.pdbx_seq_one_letter_code
_entity_poly.pdbx_strand_id
1 'polypeptide(L)'
;QLFRQHGLGHDDVVAFMLENTPDYYNLTWGAQRAGLRYVCISSRLTADETDYILENSGAKLFIISAGLAGAAAKLTTQVKRYALGGAVPGYGSLEEALTPLPKTPIADERAGVDMLYSSGTTGRPKGVRIPLPEDPAINQSNSLVMLAMGLFRFTPDSIYLSPAPLYHAAPLRWSMTVHKIGGTVVIMK
;
A
#
# COMPACT_ATOMS: atom_id res chain seq x y z
N GLN A 1 -0.28 -8.58 11.08
CA GLN A 1 0.28 -9.86 11.57
C GLN A 1 1.31 -10.41 10.56
N LEU A 2 0.98 -10.60 9.27
CA LEU A 2 1.89 -11.19 8.26
C LEU A 2 3.25 -10.47 8.21
N PHE A 3 3.26 -9.15 8.19
CA PHE A 3 4.50 -8.38 8.14
C PHE A 3 5.39 -8.68 9.36
N ARG A 4 4.81 -8.78 10.56
CA ARG A 4 5.55 -9.15 11.78
C ARG A 4 6.08 -10.59 11.72
N GLN A 5 5.31 -11.53 11.15
CA GLN A 5 5.78 -12.91 10.95
C GLN A 5 7.04 -12.97 10.07
N HIS A 6 7.17 -12.04 9.13
CA HIS A 6 8.38 -11.90 8.29
C HIS A 6 9.46 -11.00 8.89
N GLY A 7 9.34 -10.62 10.16
CA GLY A 7 10.33 -9.81 10.86
C GLY A 7 10.36 -8.35 10.44
N LEU A 8 9.33 -7.87 9.71
CA LEU A 8 9.28 -6.46 9.35
C LEU A 8 8.90 -5.62 10.57
N GLY A 9 9.74 -4.66 10.89
CA GLY A 9 9.57 -3.69 11.96
C GLY A 9 9.26 -2.29 11.46
N HIS A 10 9.28 -1.35 12.41
CA HIS A 10 9.06 0.06 12.12
C HIS A 10 10.05 0.59 11.06
N ASP A 11 9.55 1.39 10.13
CA ASP A 11 10.29 1.99 9.01
C ASP A 11 10.71 1.01 7.88
N ASP A 12 10.47 -0.29 8.04
CA ASP A 12 10.67 -1.24 6.96
C ASP A 12 9.70 -1.00 5.79
N VAL A 13 10.10 -1.42 4.60
CA VAL A 13 9.35 -1.15 3.37
C VAL A 13 8.66 -2.40 2.86
N VAL A 14 7.39 -2.25 2.48
CA VAL A 14 6.62 -3.24 1.71
C VAL A 14 6.16 -2.63 0.39
N ALA A 15 6.01 -3.44 -0.65
CA ALA A 15 5.55 -2.97 -1.95
C ALA A 15 4.32 -3.74 -2.42
N PHE A 16 3.43 -3.04 -3.12
CA PHE A 16 2.18 -3.57 -3.67
C PHE A 16 2.05 -3.20 -5.13
N MET A 17 1.67 -4.17 -5.97
CA MET A 17 1.32 -3.96 -7.37
C MET A 17 -0.01 -4.65 -7.63
N LEU A 18 -1.09 -3.90 -7.54
CA LEU A 18 -2.44 -4.43 -7.54
C LEU A 18 -3.30 -3.78 -8.62
N GLU A 19 -4.32 -4.49 -9.03
CA GLU A 19 -5.45 -3.93 -9.75
C GLU A 19 -6.26 -3.02 -8.81
N ASN A 20 -7.13 -2.19 -9.39
CA ASN A 20 -7.91 -1.22 -8.62
C ASN A 20 -9.07 -1.91 -7.91
N THR A 21 -8.79 -2.55 -6.76
CA THR A 21 -9.73 -3.34 -5.97
C THR A 21 -9.73 -2.92 -4.50
N PRO A 22 -10.74 -3.29 -3.70
CA PRO A 22 -10.78 -3.02 -2.25
C PRO A 22 -9.58 -3.58 -1.48
N ASP A 23 -8.94 -4.64 -1.98
CA ASP A 23 -7.76 -5.25 -1.34
C ASP A 23 -6.58 -4.28 -1.22
N TYR A 24 -6.55 -3.26 -2.08
CA TYR A 24 -5.60 -2.17 -1.97
C TYR A 24 -5.62 -1.56 -0.57
N TYR A 25 -6.82 -1.29 -0.05
CA TYR A 25 -6.97 -0.68 1.27
C TYR A 25 -6.64 -1.65 2.40
N ASN A 26 -6.97 -2.93 2.25
CA ASN A 26 -6.62 -3.94 3.24
C ASN A 26 -5.10 -3.99 3.46
N LEU A 27 -4.32 -3.95 2.36
CA LEU A 27 -2.86 -4.02 2.42
C LEU A 27 -2.24 -2.69 2.87
N THR A 28 -2.73 -1.57 2.36
CA THR A 28 -2.18 -0.24 2.75
C THR A 28 -2.50 0.09 4.20
N TRP A 29 -3.72 -0.20 4.69
CA TRP A 29 -4.04 -0.05 6.11
C TRP A 29 -3.27 -1.03 6.99
N GLY A 30 -3.07 -2.27 6.53
CA GLY A 30 -2.23 -3.23 7.23
C GLY A 30 -0.79 -2.74 7.40
N ALA A 31 -0.20 -2.18 6.35
CA ALA A 31 1.14 -1.58 6.39
C ALA A 31 1.17 -0.30 7.23
N GLN A 32 0.16 0.57 7.06
CA GLN A 32 0.00 1.81 7.83
C GLN A 32 -0.03 1.54 9.33
N ARG A 33 -0.83 0.57 9.79
CA ARG A 33 -0.97 0.20 11.21
C ARG A 33 0.24 -0.56 11.75
N ALA A 34 1.03 -1.15 10.89
CA ALA A 34 2.27 -1.83 11.27
C ALA A 34 3.49 -0.90 11.33
N GLY A 35 3.33 0.40 11.14
CA GLY A 35 4.42 1.37 11.14
C GLY A 35 5.39 1.23 9.98
N LEU A 36 4.94 0.65 8.86
CA LEU A 36 5.75 0.40 7.69
C LEU A 36 5.65 1.55 6.69
N ARG A 37 6.66 1.61 5.82
CA ARG A 37 6.53 2.33 4.55
C ARG A 37 5.91 1.41 3.52
N TYR A 38 4.96 1.90 2.75
CA TYR A 38 4.37 1.11 1.68
C TYR A 38 4.49 1.82 0.34
N VAL A 39 4.97 1.07 -0.66
CA VAL A 39 5.16 1.53 -2.04
C VAL A 39 4.06 0.94 -2.90
N CYS A 40 3.23 1.79 -3.48
CA CYS A 40 2.21 1.38 -4.43
C CYS A 40 2.77 1.52 -5.85
N ILE A 41 3.06 0.38 -6.48
CA ILE A 41 3.69 0.30 -7.79
C ILE A 41 2.59 0.28 -8.87
N SER A 42 2.77 1.10 -9.91
CA SER A 42 1.85 1.12 -11.05
C SER A 42 1.89 -0.20 -11.81
N SER A 43 0.71 -0.77 -12.07
CA SER A 43 0.55 -1.97 -12.91
C SER A 43 0.91 -1.76 -14.40
N ARG A 44 1.22 -0.53 -14.79
CA ARG A 44 1.60 -0.16 -16.16
C ARG A 44 3.12 -0.10 -16.37
N LEU A 45 3.91 -0.25 -15.31
CA LEU A 45 5.36 -0.23 -15.40
C LEU A 45 5.88 -1.54 -16.01
N THR A 46 7.04 -1.43 -16.64
CA THR A 46 7.81 -2.59 -17.12
C THR A 46 8.40 -3.37 -15.95
N ALA A 47 8.86 -4.59 -16.22
CA ALA A 47 9.54 -5.40 -15.21
C ALA A 47 10.80 -4.70 -14.67
N ASP A 48 11.62 -4.11 -15.55
CA ASP A 48 12.84 -3.41 -15.18
C ASP A 48 12.58 -2.20 -14.27
N GLU A 49 11.51 -1.44 -14.57
CA GLU A 49 11.10 -0.31 -13.72
C GLU A 49 10.58 -0.79 -12.36
N THR A 50 9.85 -1.90 -12.36
CA THR A 50 9.34 -2.52 -11.12
C THR A 50 10.48 -3.05 -10.27
N ASP A 51 11.42 -3.81 -10.85
CA ASP A 51 12.62 -4.30 -10.17
C ASP A 51 13.43 -3.12 -9.60
N TYR A 52 13.63 -2.07 -10.39
CA TYR A 52 14.30 -0.86 -9.90
C TYR A 52 13.61 -0.25 -8.68
N ILE A 53 12.28 -0.16 -8.68
CA ILE A 53 11.54 0.39 -7.53
C ILE A 53 11.66 -0.53 -6.30
N LEU A 54 11.57 -1.84 -6.48
CA LEU A 54 11.72 -2.82 -5.39
C LEU A 54 13.10 -2.71 -4.73
N GLU A 55 14.16 -2.63 -5.54
CA GLU A 55 15.54 -2.48 -5.05
C GLU A 55 15.79 -1.11 -4.42
N ASN A 56 15.43 -0.04 -5.13
CA ASN A 56 15.68 1.33 -4.68
C ASN A 56 14.91 1.70 -3.41
N SER A 57 13.68 1.18 -3.24
CA SER A 57 12.90 1.39 -2.02
C SER A 57 13.41 0.58 -0.83
N GLY A 58 14.14 -0.50 -1.08
CA GLY A 58 14.54 -1.47 -0.06
C GLY A 58 13.36 -2.33 0.40
N ALA A 59 12.40 -2.62 -0.49
CA ALA A 59 11.23 -3.42 -0.16
C ALA A 59 11.63 -4.83 0.32
N LYS A 60 11.19 -5.23 1.51
CA LYS A 60 11.47 -6.55 2.09
C LYS A 60 10.40 -7.58 1.73
N LEU A 61 9.22 -7.12 1.33
CA LEU A 61 8.11 -7.97 0.95
C LEU A 61 7.33 -7.29 -0.18
N PHE A 62 6.93 -8.09 -1.18
CA PHE A 62 6.19 -7.66 -2.34
C PHE A 62 4.91 -8.47 -2.52
N ILE A 63 3.77 -7.80 -2.72
CA ILE A 63 2.48 -8.42 -2.97
C ILE A 63 1.95 -7.95 -4.32
N ILE A 64 1.51 -8.91 -5.16
CA ILE A 64 0.98 -8.64 -6.49
C ILE A 64 -0.39 -9.29 -6.67
N SER A 65 -1.30 -8.67 -7.43
CA SER A 65 -2.51 -9.35 -7.90
C SER A 65 -2.18 -10.45 -8.91
N ALA A 66 -2.82 -11.61 -8.79
CA ALA A 66 -2.65 -12.72 -9.74
C ALA A 66 -3.02 -12.34 -11.18
N GLY A 67 -3.96 -11.40 -11.38
CA GLY A 67 -4.28 -10.83 -12.68
C GLY A 67 -3.09 -10.13 -13.39
N LEU A 68 -2.03 -9.79 -12.64
CA LEU A 68 -0.80 -9.18 -13.14
C LEU A 68 0.37 -10.19 -13.28
N ALA A 69 0.07 -11.49 -13.32
CA ALA A 69 1.07 -12.58 -13.39
C ALA A 69 2.08 -12.41 -14.54
N GLY A 70 1.66 -11.86 -15.67
CA GLY A 70 2.53 -11.58 -16.81
C GLY A 70 3.64 -10.56 -16.52
N ALA A 71 3.38 -9.58 -15.68
CA ALA A 71 4.39 -8.65 -15.17
C ALA A 71 5.27 -9.35 -14.10
N ALA A 72 4.64 -10.11 -13.21
CA ALA A 72 5.30 -10.83 -12.11
C ALA A 72 6.37 -11.82 -12.61
N ALA A 73 6.11 -12.54 -13.71
CA ALA A 73 6.97 -13.57 -14.25
C ALA A 73 8.36 -13.07 -14.73
N LYS A 74 8.47 -11.78 -14.99
CA LYS A 74 9.70 -11.16 -15.51
C LYS A 74 10.56 -10.51 -14.44
N LEU A 75 10.09 -10.44 -13.19
CA LEU A 75 10.80 -9.78 -12.09
C LEU A 75 11.97 -10.63 -11.60
N THR A 76 13.13 -10.01 -11.47
CA THR A 76 14.40 -10.63 -11.08
C THR A 76 14.81 -10.31 -9.65
N THR A 77 14.35 -9.21 -9.08
CA THR A 77 14.67 -8.76 -7.70
C THR A 77 14.38 -9.85 -6.68
N GLN A 78 15.33 -10.12 -5.80
CA GLN A 78 15.20 -11.12 -4.74
C GLN A 78 14.49 -10.50 -3.52
N VAL A 79 13.18 -10.62 -3.49
CA VAL A 79 12.32 -10.14 -2.39
C VAL A 79 11.32 -11.22 -2.02
N LYS A 80 10.87 -11.27 -0.78
CA LYS A 80 9.77 -12.18 -0.39
C LYS A 80 8.50 -11.80 -1.13
N ARG A 81 7.87 -12.77 -1.82
CA ARG A 81 6.77 -12.51 -2.76
C ARG A 81 5.51 -13.26 -2.40
N TYR A 82 4.36 -12.58 -2.52
CA TYR A 82 3.03 -13.15 -2.40
C TYR A 82 2.13 -12.73 -3.56
N ALA A 83 1.26 -13.64 -3.98
CA ALA A 83 0.19 -13.37 -4.93
C ALA A 83 -1.15 -13.33 -4.21
N LEU A 84 -2.01 -12.39 -4.61
CA LEU A 84 -3.38 -12.19 -4.14
C LEU A 84 -4.36 -12.56 -5.25
N GLY A 85 -5.40 -13.31 -4.92
CA GLY A 85 -6.49 -13.64 -5.86
C GLY A 85 -6.17 -14.77 -6.83
N GLY A 86 -5.14 -15.57 -6.58
CA GLY A 86 -4.78 -16.73 -7.38
C GLY A 86 -3.30 -17.10 -7.33
N ALA A 87 -2.96 -18.21 -8.00
CA ALA A 87 -1.59 -18.71 -8.03
C ALA A 87 -0.73 -17.98 -9.08
N VAL A 88 0.47 -17.59 -8.67
CA VAL A 88 1.51 -17.05 -9.57
C VAL A 88 2.79 -17.85 -9.34
N PRO A 89 3.42 -18.41 -10.39
CA PRO A 89 4.64 -19.19 -10.24
C PRO A 89 5.76 -18.40 -9.52
N GLY A 90 6.36 -18.99 -8.49
CA GLY A 90 7.41 -18.37 -7.69
C GLY A 90 6.90 -17.43 -6.58
N TYR A 91 5.60 -17.32 -6.38
CA TYR A 91 4.98 -16.53 -5.33
C TYR A 91 4.22 -17.43 -4.35
N GLY A 92 4.26 -17.09 -3.05
CA GLY A 92 3.35 -17.71 -2.07
C GLY A 92 1.92 -17.20 -2.24
N SER A 93 0.91 -17.99 -1.83
CA SER A 93 -0.46 -17.50 -1.74
C SER A 93 -0.60 -16.57 -0.54
N LEU A 94 -1.12 -15.37 -0.76
CA LEU A 94 -1.37 -14.42 0.32
C LEU A 94 -2.48 -14.93 1.24
N GLU A 95 -3.54 -15.51 0.68
CA GLU A 95 -4.68 -16.04 1.42
C GLU A 95 -4.26 -17.18 2.35
N GLU A 96 -3.45 -18.11 1.83
CA GLU A 96 -2.92 -19.21 2.65
C GLU A 96 -2.02 -18.70 3.77
N ALA A 97 -1.17 -17.71 3.49
CA ALA A 97 -0.30 -17.11 4.49
C ALA A 97 -1.06 -16.34 5.58
N LEU A 98 -2.22 -15.76 5.25
CA LEU A 98 -3.06 -15.02 6.20
C LEU A 98 -3.96 -15.94 7.04
N THR A 99 -4.36 -17.10 6.52
CA THR A 99 -5.34 -18.01 7.15
C THR A 99 -4.99 -18.39 8.59
N PRO A 100 -3.74 -18.79 8.93
CA PRO A 100 -3.38 -19.20 10.30
C PRO A 100 -3.16 -18.02 11.26
N LEU A 101 -3.15 -16.77 10.76
CA LEU A 101 -2.77 -15.62 11.56
C LEU A 101 -3.92 -15.12 12.44
N PRO A 102 -3.60 -14.56 13.63
CA PRO A 102 -4.60 -13.92 14.47
C PRO A 102 -5.30 -12.75 13.72
N LYS A 103 -6.61 -12.64 13.92
CA LYS A 103 -7.42 -11.52 13.38
C LYS A 103 -7.44 -10.30 14.28
N THR A 104 -6.72 -10.35 15.39
CA THR A 104 -6.55 -9.23 16.33
C THR A 104 -5.48 -8.26 15.85
N PRO A 105 -5.53 -7.00 16.25
CA PRO A 105 -4.45 -6.06 16.03
C PRO A 105 -3.10 -6.59 16.54
N ILE A 106 -2.00 -6.09 15.96
CA ILE A 106 -0.66 -6.32 16.52
C ILE A 106 -0.49 -5.50 17.80
N ALA A 107 0.31 -5.99 18.75
CA ALA A 107 0.49 -5.32 20.05
C ALA A 107 1.24 -3.98 19.95
N ASP A 108 2.05 -3.81 18.91
CA ASP A 108 2.92 -2.66 18.68
C ASP A 108 2.41 -1.78 17.52
N GLU A 109 1.09 -1.59 17.41
CA GLU A 109 0.51 -0.72 16.37
C GLU A 109 1.10 0.69 16.44
N ARG A 110 1.47 1.20 15.27
CA ARG A 110 1.94 2.57 15.11
C ARG A 110 1.76 3.04 13.67
N ALA A 111 1.68 4.36 13.50
CA ALA A 111 1.47 4.95 12.19
C ALA A 111 2.66 4.76 11.26
N GLY A 112 2.43 4.13 10.13
CA GLY A 112 3.31 4.10 8.97
C GLY A 112 2.99 5.19 7.96
N VAL A 113 3.61 5.13 6.79
CA VAL A 113 3.45 6.14 5.74
C VAL A 113 3.69 5.56 4.36
N ASP A 114 3.05 6.13 3.35
CA ASP A 114 3.34 5.80 1.98
C ASP A 114 4.71 6.34 1.54
N MET A 115 5.38 5.59 0.68
CA MET A 115 6.58 6.00 -0.03
C MET A 115 6.27 5.98 -1.53
N LEU A 116 6.05 7.15 -2.10
CA LEU A 116 5.57 7.29 -3.47
C LEU A 116 6.72 7.43 -4.45
N TYR A 117 6.50 6.90 -5.65
CA TYR A 117 7.40 7.08 -6.77
C TYR A 117 6.76 7.99 -7.81
N SER A 118 7.48 9.03 -8.20
CA SER A 118 7.10 9.92 -9.31
C SER A 118 7.81 9.51 -10.59
N SER A 119 7.15 9.71 -11.74
CA SER A 119 7.81 9.65 -13.04
C SER A 119 8.89 10.74 -13.09
N GLY A 120 10.15 10.36 -12.88
CA GLY A 120 11.26 11.33 -12.93
C GLY A 120 11.41 11.91 -14.34
N THR A 121 11.63 13.21 -14.45
CA THR A 121 11.96 13.90 -15.71
C THR A 121 13.29 13.41 -16.32
N THR A 122 14.08 12.64 -15.57
CA THR A 122 15.41 12.10 -15.93
C THR A 122 15.39 10.62 -16.29
N GLY A 123 14.22 10.01 -16.54
CA GLY A 123 14.07 8.65 -17.08
C GLY A 123 13.89 7.55 -16.05
N ARG A 124 14.26 7.71 -14.76
CA ARG A 124 13.98 6.72 -13.71
C ARG A 124 13.04 7.28 -12.65
N PRO A 125 12.09 6.46 -12.13
CA PRO A 125 11.21 6.88 -11.04
C PRO A 125 12.00 7.32 -9.81
N LYS A 126 11.55 8.40 -9.14
CA LYS A 126 12.17 8.90 -7.90
C LYS A 126 11.26 8.62 -6.72
N GLY A 127 11.79 7.91 -5.71
CA GLY A 127 11.09 7.65 -4.46
C GLY A 127 11.09 8.89 -3.56
N VAL A 128 9.92 9.28 -3.08
CA VAL A 128 9.74 10.36 -2.11
C VAL A 128 9.59 9.75 -0.73
N ARG A 129 10.67 9.76 0.06
CA ARG A 129 10.70 9.26 1.42
C ARG A 129 10.39 10.40 2.39
N ILE A 130 9.12 10.55 2.77
CA ILE A 130 8.70 11.52 3.79
C ILE A 130 9.02 11.00 5.19
N PRO A 131 9.24 11.87 6.21
CA PRO A 131 9.40 11.42 7.59
C PRO A 131 8.20 10.60 8.07
N LEU A 132 8.46 9.63 8.94
CA LEU A 132 7.39 8.96 9.68
C LEU A 132 6.72 9.96 10.63
N PRO A 133 5.42 9.77 10.97
CA PRO A 133 4.75 10.63 11.92
C PRO A 133 5.50 10.67 13.26
N GLU A 134 5.68 11.87 13.82
CA GLU A 134 6.29 12.06 15.15
C GLU A 134 5.44 11.39 16.23
N ASP A 135 4.13 11.59 16.18
CA ASP A 135 3.19 10.83 17.02
C ASP A 135 2.87 9.50 16.35
N PRO A 136 3.21 8.37 16.99
CA PRO A 136 2.99 7.05 16.44
C PRO A 136 1.53 6.60 16.47
N ALA A 137 0.62 7.35 17.09
CA ALA A 137 -0.77 6.93 17.23
C ALA A 137 -1.48 6.85 15.87
N ILE A 138 -2.10 5.70 15.59
CA ILE A 138 -2.76 5.41 14.31
C ILE A 138 -4.02 6.25 14.06
N ASN A 139 -4.63 6.79 15.12
CA ASN A 139 -5.85 7.58 15.08
C ASN A 139 -5.61 9.10 15.01
N GLN A 140 -4.36 9.55 14.97
CA GLN A 140 -4.03 10.97 14.87
C GLN A 140 -4.61 11.59 13.60
N SER A 141 -5.21 12.76 13.76
CA SER A 141 -5.64 13.57 12.63
C SER A 141 -4.42 14.10 11.87
N ASN A 142 -4.59 14.30 10.58
CA ASN A 142 -3.58 14.93 9.72
C ASN A 142 -4.20 16.05 8.88
N SER A 143 -3.37 16.78 8.16
CA SER A 143 -3.80 17.92 7.34
C SER A 143 -4.86 17.55 6.29
N LEU A 144 -4.82 16.33 5.73
CA LEU A 144 -5.82 15.87 4.76
C LEU A 144 -7.16 15.61 5.42
N VAL A 145 -7.20 15.05 6.64
CA VAL A 145 -8.44 14.87 7.41
C VAL A 145 -9.04 16.23 7.74
N MET A 146 -8.20 17.17 8.21
CA MET A 146 -8.68 18.54 8.53
C MET A 146 -9.21 19.25 7.27
N LEU A 147 -8.54 19.10 6.14
CA LEU A 147 -8.98 19.65 4.86
C LEU A 147 -10.30 19.02 4.40
N ALA A 148 -10.40 17.69 4.47
CA ALA A 148 -11.60 16.95 4.06
C ALA A 148 -12.82 17.35 4.89
N MET A 149 -12.69 17.42 6.21
CA MET A 149 -13.79 17.80 7.09
C MET A 149 -14.08 19.31 7.05
N GLY A 150 -13.05 20.15 7.09
CA GLY A 150 -13.20 21.60 7.17
C GLY A 150 -13.67 22.25 5.86
N LEU A 151 -12.98 21.94 4.75
CA LEU A 151 -13.27 22.56 3.45
C LEU A 151 -14.31 21.77 2.64
N PHE A 152 -14.16 20.45 2.56
CA PHE A 152 -15.05 19.61 1.75
C PHE A 152 -16.23 19.04 2.55
N ARG A 153 -16.28 19.30 3.85
CA ARG A 153 -17.39 18.91 4.76
C ARG A 153 -17.68 17.41 4.76
N PHE A 154 -16.63 16.60 4.64
CA PHE A 154 -16.78 15.15 4.76
C PHE A 154 -17.16 14.76 6.18
N THR A 155 -18.05 13.78 6.26
CA THR A 155 -18.58 13.20 7.49
C THR A 155 -18.46 11.68 7.42
N PRO A 156 -18.74 10.95 8.52
CA PRO A 156 -18.81 9.48 8.47
C PRO A 156 -19.86 8.93 7.48
N ASP A 157 -20.87 9.73 7.13
CA ASP A 157 -21.91 9.34 6.17
C ASP A 157 -21.52 9.64 4.71
N SER A 158 -20.35 10.23 4.47
CA SER A 158 -19.91 10.59 3.12
C SER A 158 -19.62 9.34 2.28
N ILE A 159 -20.08 9.36 1.03
CA ILE A 159 -19.77 8.36 0.00
C ILE A 159 -18.89 9.03 -1.05
N TYR A 160 -17.68 8.54 -1.20
CA TYR A 160 -16.68 9.08 -2.11
C TYR A 160 -16.42 8.14 -3.27
N LEU A 161 -16.58 8.63 -4.51
CA LEU A 161 -16.21 7.91 -5.71
C LEU A 161 -14.72 8.13 -6.01
N SER A 162 -13.92 7.07 -6.02
CA SER A 162 -12.50 7.09 -6.41
C SER A 162 -12.34 6.65 -7.86
N PRO A 163 -12.22 7.58 -8.82
CA PRO A 163 -12.20 7.26 -10.26
C PRO A 163 -10.81 6.94 -10.81
N ALA A 164 -9.75 7.17 -10.03
CA ALA A 164 -8.38 7.06 -10.49
C ALA A 164 -7.64 5.89 -9.84
N PRO A 165 -6.57 5.37 -10.50
CA PRO A 165 -5.81 4.24 -9.98
C PRO A 165 -5.17 4.52 -8.61
N LEU A 166 -5.32 3.57 -7.68
CA LEU A 166 -4.88 3.70 -6.29
C LEU A 166 -3.35 3.63 -6.10
N TYR A 167 -2.59 3.30 -7.13
CA TYR A 167 -1.14 3.44 -7.06
C TYR A 167 -0.65 4.90 -7.15
N HIS A 168 -1.53 5.84 -7.47
CA HIS A 168 -1.21 7.27 -7.42
C HIS A 168 -1.47 7.86 -6.02
N ALA A 169 -0.65 8.86 -5.67
CA ALA A 169 -0.69 9.54 -4.37
C ALA A 169 -2.07 10.11 -4.03
N ALA A 170 -2.64 10.89 -4.94
CA ALA A 170 -3.88 11.64 -4.66
C ALA A 170 -5.07 10.71 -4.42
N PRO A 171 -5.41 9.75 -5.33
CA PRO A 171 -6.53 8.86 -5.11
C PRO A 171 -6.35 7.98 -3.87
N LEU A 172 -5.14 7.47 -3.62
CA LEU A 172 -4.87 6.63 -2.46
C LEU A 172 -5.02 7.40 -1.14
N ARG A 173 -4.30 8.51 -1.00
CA ARG A 173 -4.32 9.31 0.24
C ARG A 173 -5.71 9.87 0.52
N TRP A 174 -6.40 10.33 -0.52
CA TRP A 174 -7.76 10.86 -0.36
C TRP A 174 -8.76 9.79 0.06
N SER A 175 -8.73 8.63 -0.58
CA SER A 175 -9.58 7.49 -0.21
C SER A 175 -9.30 6.99 1.21
N MET A 176 -8.03 6.85 1.59
CA MET A 176 -7.66 6.49 2.96
C MET A 176 -8.08 7.56 3.98
N THR A 177 -8.10 8.84 3.59
CA THR A 177 -8.63 9.93 4.42
C THR A 177 -10.12 9.76 4.65
N VAL A 178 -10.89 9.42 3.61
CA VAL A 178 -12.34 9.13 3.75
C VAL A 178 -12.59 7.97 4.71
N HIS A 179 -11.83 6.87 4.58
CA HIS A 179 -11.90 5.76 5.54
C HIS A 179 -11.57 6.19 6.97
N LYS A 180 -10.57 7.05 7.14
CA LYS A 180 -10.16 7.55 8.47
C LYS A 180 -11.25 8.39 9.13
N ILE A 181 -12.05 9.08 8.34
CA ILE A 181 -13.24 9.84 8.80
C ILE A 181 -14.41 8.89 9.13
N GLY A 182 -14.42 7.66 8.63
CA GLY A 182 -15.50 6.67 8.76
C GLY A 182 -16.44 6.62 7.54
N GLY A 183 -16.12 7.35 6.47
CA GLY A 183 -16.91 7.35 5.24
C GLY A 183 -16.71 6.12 4.36
N THR A 184 -17.51 6.02 3.31
CA THR A 184 -17.49 4.93 2.33
C THR A 184 -16.74 5.36 1.07
N VAL A 185 -15.91 4.47 0.52
CA VAL A 185 -15.23 4.67 -0.77
C VAL A 185 -15.77 3.68 -1.80
N VAL A 186 -16.19 4.20 -2.95
CA VAL A 186 -16.57 3.42 -4.12
C VAL A 186 -15.43 3.52 -5.13
N ILE A 187 -14.83 2.39 -5.51
CA ILE A 187 -13.72 2.32 -6.45
C ILE A 187 -14.25 2.07 -7.85
N MET A 188 -13.77 2.83 -8.83
CA MET A 188 -13.94 2.50 -10.23
C MET A 188 -12.83 1.54 -10.68
N LYS A 189 -13.23 0.51 -11.43
CA LYS A 189 -12.33 -0.44 -12.08
C LYS A 189 -11.95 0.04 -13.48
#